data_4a60f0520b751d218fa9603cb2bed674
#
_entry.id   4a60f0520b751d218fa9603cb2bed674
#
_cell.length_a   1.000
_cell.length_b   1.000
_cell.length_c   1.000
_cell.angle_alpha   90.00
_cell.angle_beta   90.00
_cell.angle_gamma   90.00
#
_symmetry.space_group_name_H-M   'P 1'
#
loop_
_entity.id
_entity.type
_entity.pdbx_description
1 polymer ?
#
loop_
_entity_poly.entity_id
_entity_poly.type
_entity_poly.pdbx_seq_one_letter_code
_entity_poly.pdbx_strand_id
1 'polypeptide(L)'
;MSLLLTGVLATSLLTGCGSTDDNTAEGTAAATESKQETVDLANTEVSEETAEITYANFNASGGNEETLQKMYDAFHEEYPNITVNIETIGYDDYFTQMQTRLAGGTAPDCYELNIENFAAYANKGVLAELTGIDTSGYNTTALNAFSVDGKQYGVPGNFSNVVLIYNKDLFDKAGIAYPTDDWTWDDAMEACEKISALGDDIYGIYQPITFNEFFKVAAQYGGGS
;
A
#
# COMPACT_ATOMS: atom_id res chain seq x y z
N MET A 1 -42.01 31.65 -5.29
CA MET A 1 -41.29 32.54 -6.20
C MET A 1 -40.22 31.72 -6.88
N SER A 2 -40.45 31.42 -8.16
CA SER A 2 -39.57 30.62 -9.02
C SER A 2 -38.38 31.46 -9.48
N LEU A 3 -37.17 30.94 -9.39
CA LEU A 3 -36.05 31.46 -10.14
C LEU A 3 -35.46 30.34 -11.01
N LEU A 4 -35.71 30.45 -12.30
CA LEU A 4 -35.07 29.72 -13.39
C LEU A 4 -33.63 30.20 -13.55
N LEU A 5 -32.67 29.27 -13.56
CA LEU A 5 -31.31 29.55 -14.03
C LEU A 5 -31.06 28.77 -15.32
N THR A 6 -31.01 29.54 -16.41
CA THR A 6 -30.77 29.08 -17.77
C THR A 6 -29.31 28.67 -17.96
N GLY A 7 -29.12 27.43 -18.44
CA GLY A 7 -27.82 26.93 -18.87
C GLY A 7 -27.41 27.54 -20.23
N VAL A 8 -26.13 27.87 -20.32
CA VAL A 8 -25.47 28.24 -21.59
C VAL A 8 -24.66 27.02 -22.05
N LEU A 9 -25.14 26.40 -23.11
CA LEU A 9 -24.46 25.34 -23.85
C LEU A 9 -23.51 25.99 -24.85
N ALA A 10 -22.22 25.87 -24.68
CA ALA A 10 -21.23 26.30 -25.68
C ALA A 10 -20.85 25.07 -26.51
N THR A 11 -21.40 25.03 -27.73
CA THR A 11 -20.99 24.10 -28.80
C THR A 11 -19.81 24.72 -29.55
N SER A 12 -18.64 24.13 -29.49
CA SER A 12 -17.52 24.43 -30.38
C SER A 12 -17.48 23.41 -31.52
N LEU A 13 -17.75 23.93 -32.71
CA LEU A 13 -17.64 23.22 -33.99
C LEU A 13 -16.16 23.01 -34.34
N LEU A 14 -15.80 21.77 -34.61
CA LEU A 14 -14.59 21.38 -35.33
C LEU A 14 -14.82 21.60 -36.82
N THR A 15 -14.04 22.48 -37.44
CA THR A 15 -13.80 22.46 -38.89
C THR A 15 -12.32 22.14 -39.11
N GLY A 16 -12.11 21.05 -39.83
CA GLY A 16 -10.80 20.57 -40.17
C GLY A 16 -10.28 21.05 -41.51
N CYS A 17 -9.13 20.57 -41.82
CA CYS A 17 -8.40 20.44 -43.07
C CYS A 17 -7.32 21.46 -43.42
N GLY A 18 -6.10 20.95 -43.42
CA GLY A 18 -5.29 21.03 -44.63
C GLY A 18 -3.97 21.79 -44.50
N SER A 19 -2.90 21.03 -44.73
CA SER A 19 -1.62 21.39 -45.37
C SER A 19 -0.43 21.70 -44.43
N THR A 20 0.50 20.77 -44.49
CA THR A 20 1.98 20.85 -44.41
C THR A 20 2.58 22.25 -44.24
N ASP A 21 3.34 22.40 -43.13
CA ASP A 21 4.75 22.82 -43.15
C ASP A 21 5.41 22.65 -41.76
N ASP A 22 6.67 22.27 -41.81
CA ASP A 22 7.61 22.14 -40.71
C ASP A 22 7.58 23.34 -39.74
N ASN A 23 7.34 23.11 -38.47
CA ASN A 23 8.05 23.85 -37.41
C ASN A 23 7.92 23.15 -36.06
N THR A 24 9.06 22.86 -35.47
CA THR A 24 9.28 22.43 -34.11
C THR A 24 8.54 23.33 -33.13
N ALA A 25 7.45 22.81 -32.55
CA ALA A 25 6.82 23.41 -31.37
C ALA A 25 7.01 22.47 -30.19
N GLU A 26 7.90 22.83 -29.28
CA GLU A 26 7.94 22.32 -27.91
C GLU A 26 6.57 22.48 -27.28
N GLY A 27 5.82 21.40 -27.21
CA GLY A 27 4.59 21.33 -26.41
C GLY A 27 4.95 21.30 -24.96
N THR A 28 4.99 22.44 -24.30
CA THR A 28 4.96 22.55 -22.84
C THR A 28 3.62 22.00 -22.38
N ALA A 29 3.58 20.74 -22.02
CA ALA A 29 2.49 20.19 -21.23
C ALA A 29 2.51 20.96 -19.90
N ALA A 30 1.53 21.84 -19.71
CA ALA A 30 1.28 22.46 -18.43
C ALA A 30 0.95 21.32 -17.44
N ALA A 31 1.93 20.99 -16.61
CA ALA A 31 1.68 20.17 -15.43
C ALA A 31 0.68 20.97 -14.58
N THR A 32 -0.55 20.49 -14.53
CA THR A 32 -1.50 20.96 -13.52
C THR A 32 -0.90 20.55 -12.19
N GLU A 33 -0.33 21.49 -11.44
CA GLU A 33 0.07 21.27 -10.06
C GLU A 33 -1.18 20.82 -9.29
N SER A 34 -1.27 19.52 -9.01
CA SER A 34 -2.24 19.00 -8.06
C SER A 34 -1.89 19.63 -6.72
N LYS A 35 -2.72 20.51 -6.22
CA LYS A 35 -2.62 21.00 -4.84
C LYS A 35 -2.78 19.79 -3.94
N GLN A 36 -1.69 19.39 -3.30
CA GLN A 36 -1.71 18.37 -2.29
C GLN A 36 -2.58 18.84 -1.11
N GLU A 37 -3.60 18.09 -0.80
CA GLU A 37 -4.47 18.37 0.35
C GLU A 37 -3.75 18.10 1.67
N THR A 38 -4.09 18.89 2.70
CA THR A 38 -3.63 18.68 4.07
C THR A 38 -4.85 18.50 4.97
N VAL A 39 -4.86 17.42 5.75
CA VAL A 39 -5.91 17.13 6.73
C VAL A 39 -5.32 17.27 8.13
N ASP A 40 -5.86 18.20 8.92
CA ASP A 40 -5.45 18.43 10.31
C ASP A 40 -6.38 17.67 11.27
N LEU A 41 -5.92 16.52 11.73
CA LEU A 41 -6.69 15.65 12.62
C LEU A 41 -6.79 16.17 14.05
N ALA A 42 -5.90 17.06 14.49
CA ALA A 42 -5.95 17.62 15.85
C ALA A 42 -7.11 18.60 16.06
N ASN A 43 -7.55 19.26 14.97
CA ASN A 43 -8.58 20.30 15.01
C ASN A 43 -9.83 19.93 14.21
N THR A 44 -9.94 18.70 13.76
CA THR A 44 -11.13 18.22 13.05
C THR A 44 -12.16 17.75 14.06
N GLU A 45 -13.24 18.51 14.24
CA GLU A 45 -14.43 18.00 14.95
C GLU A 45 -15.15 17.01 14.02
N VAL A 46 -15.52 15.86 14.57
CA VAL A 46 -16.32 14.89 13.82
C VAL A 46 -17.69 15.51 13.55
N SER A 47 -18.04 15.62 12.26
CA SER A 47 -19.33 16.18 11.87
C SER A 47 -20.47 15.30 12.36
N GLU A 48 -21.57 15.93 12.82
CA GLU A 48 -22.82 15.23 13.13
C GLU A 48 -23.66 14.93 11.86
N GLU A 49 -23.21 15.43 10.70
CA GLU A 49 -23.87 15.17 9.43
C GLU A 49 -23.69 13.71 9.02
N THR A 50 -24.69 13.16 8.34
CA THR A 50 -24.61 11.80 7.80
C THR A 50 -23.59 11.77 6.66
N ALA A 51 -22.61 10.87 6.75
CA ALA A 51 -21.61 10.67 5.74
C ALA A 51 -21.53 9.19 5.33
N GLU A 52 -21.22 8.96 4.07
CA GLU A 52 -20.91 7.65 3.51
C GLU A 52 -19.51 7.73 2.89
N ILE A 53 -18.59 6.92 3.36
CA ILE A 53 -17.21 6.86 2.90
C ILE A 53 -16.84 5.46 2.42
N THR A 54 -15.87 5.39 1.55
CA THR A 54 -15.35 4.13 0.99
C THR A 54 -13.96 3.85 1.53
N TYR A 55 -13.72 2.60 1.94
CA TYR A 55 -12.41 2.11 2.37
C TYR A 55 -12.02 0.90 1.54
N ALA A 56 -10.92 1.00 0.78
CA ALA A 56 -10.41 -0.12 -0.02
C ALA A 56 -9.20 -0.77 0.62
N ASN A 57 -9.17 -2.11 0.59
CA ASN A 57 -8.06 -2.91 1.09
C ASN A 57 -7.72 -4.07 0.14
N PHE A 58 -6.53 -4.66 0.29
CA PHE A 58 -6.06 -5.79 -0.52
C PHE A 58 -5.95 -7.11 0.25
N ASN A 59 -6.38 -7.13 1.49
CA ASN A 59 -6.27 -8.31 2.36
C ASN A 59 -7.53 -9.17 2.30
N ALA A 60 -7.67 -10.00 1.28
CA ALA A 60 -8.83 -10.88 1.06
C ALA A 60 -8.70 -12.26 1.73
N SER A 61 -7.68 -12.51 2.56
CA SER A 61 -7.39 -13.83 3.11
C SER A 61 -7.21 -13.83 4.63
N GLY A 62 -7.21 -15.02 5.23
CA GLY A 62 -6.88 -15.22 6.64
C GLY A 62 -7.87 -14.65 7.65
N GLY A 63 -9.14 -14.47 7.27
CA GLY A 63 -10.16 -13.90 8.17
C GLY A 63 -10.06 -12.39 8.36
N ASN A 64 -9.30 -11.71 7.51
CA ASN A 64 -9.11 -10.27 7.60
C ASN A 64 -10.42 -9.48 7.36
N GLU A 65 -11.26 -9.93 6.43
CA GLU A 65 -12.57 -9.32 6.18
C GLU A 65 -13.47 -9.32 7.42
N GLU A 66 -13.48 -10.43 8.17
CA GLU A 66 -14.22 -10.52 9.43
C GLU A 66 -13.64 -9.56 10.49
N THR A 67 -12.32 -9.39 10.52
CA THR A 67 -11.64 -8.45 11.42
C THR A 67 -11.96 -7.01 11.06
N LEU A 68 -11.92 -6.66 9.78
CA LEU A 68 -12.31 -5.32 9.30
C LEU A 68 -13.79 -5.02 9.60
N GLN A 69 -14.68 -6.01 9.43
CA GLN A 69 -16.09 -5.82 9.78
C GLN A 69 -16.27 -5.53 11.27
N LYS A 70 -15.57 -6.24 12.16
CA LYS A 70 -15.61 -5.97 13.61
C LYS A 70 -15.06 -4.57 13.95
N MET A 71 -14.01 -4.13 13.25
CA MET A 71 -13.48 -2.78 13.43
C MET A 71 -14.49 -1.72 12.97
N TYR A 72 -15.15 -1.95 11.83
CA TYR A 72 -16.21 -1.09 11.36
C TYR A 72 -17.40 -1.04 12.32
N ASP A 73 -17.85 -2.18 12.82
CA ASP A 73 -18.98 -2.24 13.76
C ASP A 73 -18.68 -1.42 15.01
N ALA A 74 -17.45 -1.54 15.57
CA ALA A 74 -17.01 -0.75 16.72
C ALA A 74 -16.93 0.76 16.40
N PHE A 75 -16.43 1.11 15.21
CA PHE A 75 -16.40 2.50 14.74
C PHE A 75 -17.83 3.06 14.58
N HIS A 76 -18.73 2.30 14.01
CA HIS A 76 -20.10 2.73 13.77
C HIS A 76 -20.92 2.86 15.09
N GLU A 77 -20.58 2.09 16.13
CA GLU A 77 -21.17 2.29 17.47
C GLU A 77 -20.79 3.67 18.05
N GLU A 78 -19.57 4.14 17.79
CA GLU A 78 -19.09 5.45 18.25
C GLU A 78 -19.55 6.59 17.34
N TYR A 79 -19.61 6.34 16.01
CA TYR A 79 -19.99 7.32 14.99
C TYR A 79 -21.16 6.81 14.11
N PRO A 80 -22.38 6.73 14.65
CA PRO A 80 -23.51 6.12 13.95
C PRO A 80 -24.01 6.90 12.72
N ASN A 81 -23.57 8.14 12.57
CA ASN A 81 -23.84 8.98 11.41
C ASN A 81 -22.88 8.72 10.23
N ILE A 82 -21.82 7.92 10.43
CA ILE A 82 -20.86 7.60 9.39
C ILE A 82 -20.99 6.14 8.96
N THR A 83 -21.23 5.92 7.68
CA THR A 83 -21.24 4.60 7.06
C THR A 83 -19.94 4.39 6.30
N VAL A 84 -19.22 3.28 6.55
CA VAL A 84 -18.00 2.91 5.82
C VAL A 84 -18.29 1.72 4.92
N ASN A 85 -18.19 1.91 3.61
CA ASN A 85 -18.27 0.84 2.63
C ASN A 85 -16.90 0.22 2.45
N ILE A 86 -16.73 -1.01 2.93
CA ILE A 86 -15.48 -1.75 2.83
C ILE A 86 -15.43 -2.47 1.47
N GLU A 87 -14.40 -2.19 0.68
CA GLU A 87 -14.13 -2.84 -0.59
C GLU A 87 -12.83 -3.64 -0.49
N THR A 88 -12.91 -4.96 -0.69
CA THR A 88 -11.74 -5.84 -0.70
C THR A 88 -11.43 -6.26 -2.13
N ILE A 89 -10.23 -5.93 -2.60
CA ILE A 89 -9.72 -6.26 -3.94
C ILE A 89 -8.52 -7.20 -3.77
N GLY A 90 -8.45 -8.26 -4.57
CA GLY A 90 -7.31 -9.19 -4.52
C GLY A 90 -5.97 -8.48 -4.77
N TYR A 91 -4.92 -8.90 -4.06
CA TYR A 91 -3.60 -8.24 -4.06
C TYR A 91 -3.03 -8.03 -5.47
N ASP A 92 -3.19 -9.02 -6.35
CA ASP A 92 -2.62 -8.99 -7.71
C ASP A 92 -3.21 -7.86 -8.58
N ASP A 93 -4.47 -7.53 -8.36
CA ASP A 93 -5.20 -6.52 -9.13
C ASP A 93 -5.26 -5.16 -8.45
N TYR A 94 -5.10 -5.12 -7.14
CA TYR A 94 -5.38 -3.96 -6.30
C TYR A 94 -4.66 -2.69 -6.77
N PHE A 95 -3.34 -2.74 -6.88
CA PHE A 95 -2.54 -1.55 -7.21
C PHE A 95 -2.80 -1.03 -8.63
N THR A 96 -3.08 -1.93 -9.57
CA THR A 96 -3.46 -1.55 -10.95
C THR A 96 -4.81 -0.86 -10.98
N GLN A 97 -5.80 -1.39 -10.25
CA GLN A 97 -7.11 -0.77 -10.15
C GLN A 97 -7.05 0.57 -9.43
N MET A 98 -6.30 0.65 -8.31
CA MET A 98 -6.13 1.91 -7.59
C MET A 98 -5.49 3.01 -8.44
N GLN A 99 -4.45 2.70 -9.22
CA GLN A 99 -3.84 3.66 -10.14
C GLN A 99 -4.85 4.16 -11.19
N THR A 100 -5.66 3.28 -11.74
CA THR A 100 -6.69 3.64 -12.72
C THR A 100 -7.76 4.53 -12.09
N ARG A 101 -8.24 4.20 -10.90
CA ARG A 101 -9.26 4.96 -10.18
C ARG A 101 -8.76 6.34 -9.76
N LEU A 102 -7.52 6.44 -9.29
CA LEU A 102 -6.87 7.72 -8.98
C LEU A 102 -6.76 8.62 -10.22
N ALA A 103 -6.32 8.06 -11.35
CA ALA A 103 -6.24 8.80 -12.60
C ALA A 103 -7.63 9.25 -13.13
N GLY A 104 -8.66 8.45 -12.86
CA GLY A 104 -10.05 8.71 -13.25
C GLY A 104 -10.85 9.58 -12.26
N GLY A 105 -10.27 9.97 -11.12
CA GLY A 105 -10.97 10.73 -10.08
C GLY A 105 -12.09 9.93 -9.38
N THR A 106 -11.96 8.61 -9.33
CA THR A 106 -12.91 7.67 -8.71
C THR A 106 -12.27 6.82 -7.62
N ALA A 107 -11.18 7.32 -7.05
CA ALA A 107 -10.52 6.65 -5.92
C ALA A 107 -11.45 6.59 -4.70
N PRO A 108 -11.32 5.56 -3.83
CA PRO A 108 -11.99 5.53 -2.55
C PRO A 108 -11.48 6.65 -1.64
N ASP A 109 -12.26 7.01 -0.62
CA ASP A 109 -11.91 8.07 0.32
C ASP A 109 -10.69 7.68 1.17
N CYS A 110 -10.61 6.42 1.58
CA CYS A 110 -9.47 5.85 2.28
C CYS A 110 -9.05 4.53 1.62
N TYR A 111 -7.77 4.20 1.68
CA TYR A 111 -7.29 2.94 1.12
C TYR A 111 -5.95 2.49 1.71
N GLU A 112 -5.72 1.19 1.72
CA GLU A 112 -4.45 0.62 2.15
C GLU A 112 -3.36 0.78 1.09
N LEU A 113 -2.14 1.09 1.54
CA LEU A 113 -0.93 1.03 0.73
C LEU A 113 0.14 0.23 1.46
N ASN A 114 0.80 -0.65 0.72
CA ASN A 114 2.05 -1.25 1.19
C ASN A 114 3.23 -0.28 0.97
N ILE A 115 4.31 -0.52 1.70
CA ILE A 115 5.49 0.37 1.66
C ILE A 115 6.13 0.44 0.27
N GLU A 116 6.08 -0.64 -0.51
CA GLU A 116 6.67 -0.72 -1.84
C GLU A 116 6.02 0.25 -2.84
N ASN A 117 4.73 0.52 -2.67
CA ASN A 117 3.97 1.42 -3.54
C ASN A 117 3.85 2.84 -2.96
N PHE A 118 3.99 3.01 -1.65
CA PHE A 118 3.72 4.27 -0.95
C PHE A 118 4.48 5.46 -1.56
N ALA A 119 5.80 5.34 -1.75
CA ALA A 119 6.62 6.45 -2.24
C ALA A 119 6.17 6.96 -3.63
N ALA A 120 5.72 6.04 -4.50
CA ALA A 120 5.23 6.41 -5.83
C ALA A 120 3.92 7.22 -5.75
N TYR A 121 3.03 6.87 -4.81
CA TYR A 121 1.76 7.58 -4.60
C TYR A 121 2.00 8.95 -3.95
N ALA A 122 2.84 9.03 -2.92
CA ALA A 122 3.21 10.27 -2.26
C ALA A 122 3.84 11.27 -3.25
N ASN A 123 4.80 10.82 -4.07
CA ASN A 123 5.48 11.66 -5.07
C ASN A 123 4.54 12.13 -6.21
N LYS A 124 3.45 11.41 -6.47
CA LYS A 124 2.43 11.85 -7.43
C LYS A 124 1.47 12.90 -6.84
N GLY A 125 1.55 13.18 -5.55
CA GLY A 125 0.66 14.14 -4.87
C GLY A 125 -0.81 13.69 -4.80
N VAL A 126 -1.05 12.38 -4.80
CA VAL A 126 -2.41 11.79 -4.73
C VAL A 126 -2.79 11.37 -3.30
N LEU A 127 -1.92 11.62 -2.33
CA LEU A 127 -2.17 11.37 -0.91
C LEU A 127 -2.31 12.71 -0.18
N ALA A 128 -3.27 12.82 0.72
CA ALA A 128 -3.39 13.97 1.62
C ALA A 128 -2.31 13.93 2.70
N GLU A 129 -1.72 15.08 3.03
CA GLU A 129 -0.86 15.22 4.21
C GLU A 129 -1.71 15.15 5.48
N LEU A 130 -1.33 14.27 6.40
CA LEU A 130 -2.00 14.10 7.69
C LEU A 130 -1.23 14.86 8.77
N THR A 131 -1.87 15.81 9.42
CA THR A 131 -1.31 16.55 10.55
C THR A 131 -2.12 16.30 11.81
N GLY A 132 -1.54 16.57 12.98
CA GLY A 132 -2.25 16.42 14.25
C GLY A 132 -2.52 14.98 14.70
N ILE A 133 -1.84 14.00 14.12
CA ILE A 133 -2.00 12.59 14.49
C ILE A 133 -1.43 12.36 15.90
N ASP A 134 -2.19 11.70 16.77
CA ASP A 134 -1.62 11.12 17.99
C ASP A 134 -0.73 9.92 17.63
N THR A 135 0.56 10.14 17.70
CA THR A 135 1.57 9.12 17.34
C THR A 135 2.02 8.26 18.52
N SER A 136 1.49 8.49 19.72
CA SER A 136 1.94 7.84 20.95
C SER A 136 1.79 6.32 20.96
N GLY A 137 0.82 5.78 20.20
CA GLY A 137 0.55 4.36 20.09
C GLY A 137 1.29 3.63 18.97
N TYR A 138 2.03 4.35 18.12
CA TYR A 138 2.67 3.76 16.94
C TYR A 138 4.15 3.44 17.15
N ASN A 139 4.61 2.36 16.52
CA ASN A 139 6.03 2.12 16.37
C ASN A 139 6.63 3.20 15.46
N THR A 140 7.65 3.92 15.93
CA THR A 140 8.23 5.07 15.23
C THR A 140 8.80 4.69 13.85
N THR A 141 9.44 3.52 13.72
CA THR A 141 9.99 3.06 12.44
C THR A 141 8.87 2.79 11.43
N ALA A 142 7.80 2.12 11.86
CA ALA A 142 6.64 1.85 11.01
C ALA A 142 5.91 3.14 10.62
N LEU A 143 5.76 4.09 11.54
CA LEU A 143 5.14 5.38 11.25
C LEU A 143 5.97 6.19 10.23
N ASN A 144 7.27 6.30 10.44
CA ASN A 144 8.17 7.04 9.56
C ASN A 144 8.25 6.45 8.14
N ALA A 145 7.96 5.17 7.98
CA ALA A 145 7.91 4.53 6.66
C ALA A 145 6.84 5.14 5.73
N PHE A 146 5.81 5.79 6.29
CA PHE A 146 4.74 6.46 5.56
C PHE A 146 4.86 7.99 5.61
N SER A 147 6.09 8.49 5.68
CA SER A 147 6.41 9.92 5.57
C SER A 147 7.38 10.21 4.42
N VAL A 148 7.25 11.38 3.81
CA VAL A 148 8.15 11.91 2.78
C VAL A 148 8.45 13.37 3.12
N ASP A 149 9.73 13.75 3.12
CA ASP A 149 10.20 15.10 3.43
C ASP A 149 9.66 15.65 4.77
N GLY A 150 9.52 14.77 5.75
CA GLY A 150 9.02 15.11 7.09
C GLY A 150 7.49 15.30 7.18
N LYS A 151 6.77 14.97 6.13
CA LYS A 151 5.29 15.03 6.05
C LYS A 151 4.72 13.62 6.12
N GLN A 152 3.71 13.43 6.93
CA GLN A 152 3.03 12.15 7.12
C GLN A 152 1.87 12.01 6.13
N TYR A 153 1.77 10.88 5.44
CA TYR A 153 0.73 10.62 4.45
C TYR A 153 -0.09 9.35 4.72
N GLY A 154 0.28 8.60 5.72
CA GLY A 154 -0.43 7.40 6.14
C GLY A 154 -0.04 6.98 7.54
N VAL A 155 -0.85 6.12 8.15
CA VAL A 155 -0.58 5.50 9.44
C VAL A 155 -0.45 3.99 9.27
N PRO A 156 0.49 3.32 9.97
CA PRO A 156 0.66 1.88 9.85
C PRO A 156 -0.51 1.16 10.52
N GLY A 157 -1.29 0.40 9.75
CA GLY A 157 -2.36 -0.46 10.28
C GLY A 157 -1.82 -1.81 10.76
N ASN A 158 -0.81 -2.33 10.07
CA ASN A 158 -0.12 -3.58 10.40
C ASN A 158 1.31 -3.58 9.87
N PHE A 159 2.07 -4.59 10.26
CA PHE A 159 3.39 -4.85 9.68
C PHE A 159 3.64 -6.35 9.59
N SER A 160 4.52 -6.75 8.69
CA SER A 160 4.97 -8.13 8.55
C SER A 160 6.50 -8.22 8.63
N ASN A 161 6.99 -9.35 9.08
CA ASN A 161 8.40 -9.67 9.07
C ASN A 161 8.65 -10.89 8.19
N VAL A 162 9.78 -10.89 7.49
CA VAL A 162 10.30 -12.09 6.84
C VAL A 162 11.01 -12.92 7.90
N VAL A 163 10.55 -14.15 8.11
CA VAL A 163 11.12 -15.06 9.10
C VAL A 163 11.48 -16.40 8.44
N LEU A 164 12.48 -17.06 8.98
CA LEU A 164 12.82 -18.43 8.62
C LEU A 164 11.98 -19.41 9.45
N ILE A 165 11.18 -20.22 8.79
CA ILE A 165 10.45 -21.33 9.41
C ILE A 165 11.17 -22.62 9.06
N TYR A 166 11.49 -23.45 10.06
CA TYR A 166 12.18 -24.70 9.84
C TYR A 166 11.43 -25.89 10.46
N ASN A 167 11.58 -27.05 9.85
CA ASN A 167 10.98 -28.30 10.32
C ASN A 167 11.95 -29.00 11.27
N LYS A 168 11.64 -29.04 12.56
CA LYS A 168 12.47 -29.65 13.60
C LYS A 168 12.72 -31.15 13.37
N ASP A 169 11.71 -31.88 12.88
CA ASP A 169 11.86 -33.33 12.65
C ASP A 169 12.88 -33.64 11.55
N LEU A 170 13.02 -32.76 10.55
CA LEU A 170 14.03 -32.91 9.52
C LEU A 170 15.43 -32.59 10.05
N PHE A 171 15.57 -31.57 10.91
CA PHE A 171 16.83 -31.27 11.58
C PHE A 171 17.28 -32.43 12.47
N ASP A 172 16.36 -33.01 13.27
CA ASP A 172 16.63 -34.16 14.13
C ASP A 172 17.03 -35.38 13.30
N LYS A 173 16.33 -35.68 12.20
CA LYS A 173 16.66 -36.77 11.29
C LYS A 173 18.02 -36.60 10.59
N ALA A 174 18.38 -35.39 10.28
CA ALA A 174 19.67 -35.06 9.68
C ALA A 174 20.82 -35.00 10.72
N GLY A 175 20.50 -35.03 12.02
CA GLY A 175 21.47 -34.98 13.10
C GLY A 175 22.18 -33.62 13.18
N ILE A 176 21.49 -32.54 12.87
CA ILE A 176 22.04 -31.16 12.87
C ILE A 176 21.37 -30.31 13.94
N ALA A 177 22.12 -29.34 14.46
CA ALA A 177 21.60 -28.39 15.43
C ALA A 177 20.57 -27.45 14.82
N TYR A 178 19.62 -26.97 15.63
CA TYR A 178 18.66 -25.98 15.20
C TYR A 178 19.31 -24.61 14.94
N PRO A 179 18.70 -23.76 14.08
CA PRO A 179 19.14 -22.40 13.88
C PRO A 179 19.25 -21.61 15.18
N THR A 180 20.28 -20.80 15.28
CA THR A 180 20.54 -19.85 16.38
C THR A 180 20.52 -18.40 15.87
N ASP A 181 20.60 -17.41 16.76
CA ASP A 181 20.56 -15.99 16.39
C ASP A 181 21.78 -15.54 15.55
N ASP A 182 22.87 -16.28 15.59
CA ASP A 182 24.10 -16.04 14.84
C ASP A 182 24.25 -16.92 13.58
N TRP A 183 23.18 -17.62 13.18
CA TRP A 183 23.15 -18.47 12.02
C TRP A 183 23.42 -17.69 10.73
N THR A 184 24.35 -18.15 9.93
CA THR A 184 24.75 -17.55 8.65
C THR A 184 24.13 -18.26 7.46
N TRP A 185 24.31 -17.69 6.26
CA TRP A 185 23.92 -18.37 5.03
C TRP A 185 24.75 -19.62 4.76
N ASP A 186 26.01 -19.65 5.17
CA ASP A 186 26.86 -20.84 5.02
C ASP A 186 26.32 -21.99 5.91
N ASP A 187 25.91 -21.68 7.15
CA ASP A 187 25.26 -22.65 8.03
C ASP A 187 23.92 -23.15 7.46
N ALA A 188 23.13 -22.24 6.86
CA ALA A 188 21.87 -22.58 6.21
C ALA A 188 22.10 -23.51 5.00
N MET A 189 23.09 -23.24 4.18
CA MET A 189 23.42 -24.07 3.01
C MET A 189 23.92 -25.45 3.42
N GLU A 190 24.77 -25.54 4.45
CA GLU A 190 25.24 -26.81 5.00
C GLU A 190 24.05 -27.65 5.55
N ALA A 191 23.13 -27.01 6.27
CA ALA A 191 21.91 -27.65 6.76
C ALA A 191 21.02 -28.14 5.61
N CYS A 192 20.86 -27.32 4.55
CA CYS A 192 20.08 -27.69 3.36
C CYS A 192 20.65 -28.92 2.66
N GLU A 193 21.96 -29.00 2.50
CA GLU A 193 22.62 -30.18 1.88
C GLU A 193 22.34 -31.45 2.70
N LYS A 194 22.50 -31.38 4.03
CA LYS A 194 22.24 -32.52 4.91
C LYS A 194 20.78 -32.95 4.94
N ILE A 195 19.86 -31.98 4.93
CA ILE A 195 18.42 -32.27 4.88
C ILE A 195 18.03 -32.87 3.54
N SER A 196 18.50 -32.33 2.42
CA SER A 196 18.21 -32.87 1.08
C SER A 196 18.76 -34.30 0.89
N ALA A 197 19.83 -34.66 1.57
CA ALA A 197 20.38 -36.00 1.54
C ALA A 197 19.52 -37.08 2.23
N LEU A 198 18.46 -36.66 2.94
CA LEU A 198 17.53 -37.61 3.61
C LEU A 198 16.60 -38.35 2.67
N GLY A 199 16.40 -37.86 1.43
CA GLY A 199 15.55 -38.51 0.42
C GLY A 199 15.29 -37.64 -0.79
N ASP A 200 14.91 -38.28 -1.91
CA ASP A 200 14.72 -37.62 -3.22
C ASP A 200 13.57 -36.60 -3.22
N ASP A 201 12.60 -36.74 -2.34
CA ASP A 201 11.43 -35.86 -2.19
C ASP A 201 11.59 -34.83 -1.05
N ILE A 202 12.80 -34.72 -0.49
CA ILE A 202 13.09 -33.80 0.61
C ILE A 202 13.95 -32.64 0.11
N TYR A 203 13.44 -31.43 0.30
CA TYR A 203 14.13 -30.20 -0.08
C TYR A 203 14.67 -29.49 1.14
N GLY A 204 15.94 -29.07 1.09
CA GLY A 204 16.61 -28.37 2.18
C GLY A 204 16.03 -26.99 2.46
N ILE A 205 15.59 -26.28 1.42
CA ILE A 205 14.99 -24.95 1.53
C ILE A 205 13.97 -24.72 0.42
N TYR A 206 12.92 -23.98 0.73
CA TYR A 206 12.06 -23.30 -0.23
C TYR A 206 12.24 -21.79 -0.07
N GLN A 207 12.65 -21.12 -1.11
CA GLN A 207 12.81 -19.67 -1.13
C GLN A 207 12.04 -19.11 -2.31
N PRO A 208 10.95 -18.36 -2.10
CA PRO A 208 10.20 -17.75 -3.18
C PRO A 208 11.02 -16.63 -3.84
N ILE A 209 10.87 -16.47 -5.14
CA ILE A 209 11.48 -15.36 -5.90
C ILE A 209 10.52 -14.16 -5.78
N THR A 210 10.65 -13.40 -4.69
CA THR A 210 9.87 -12.20 -4.42
C THR A 210 10.78 -11.00 -4.18
N PHE A 211 10.21 -9.81 -4.27
CA PHE A 211 10.91 -8.57 -3.98
C PHE A 211 11.51 -8.55 -2.57
N ASN A 212 10.74 -8.96 -1.57
CA ASN A 212 11.16 -9.01 -0.17
C ASN A 212 12.35 -9.97 0.04
N GLU A 213 12.34 -11.13 -0.62
CA GLU A 213 13.43 -12.08 -0.57
C GLU A 213 14.69 -11.52 -1.25
N PHE A 214 14.54 -10.87 -2.40
CA PHE A 214 15.66 -10.22 -3.07
C PHE A 214 16.30 -9.13 -2.19
N PHE A 215 15.49 -8.26 -1.60
CA PHE A 215 15.99 -7.20 -0.71
C PHE A 215 16.72 -7.74 0.50
N LYS A 216 16.18 -8.77 1.14
CA LYS A 216 16.81 -9.43 2.27
C LYS A 216 18.21 -9.93 1.92
N VAL A 217 18.33 -10.65 0.81
CA VAL A 217 19.60 -11.21 0.35
C VAL A 217 20.54 -10.09 -0.05
N ALA A 218 20.09 -9.11 -0.82
CA ALA A 218 20.92 -7.98 -1.25
C ALA A 218 21.47 -7.19 -0.06
N ALA A 219 20.65 -6.91 0.95
CA ALA A 219 21.10 -6.22 2.17
C ALA A 219 22.18 -6.99 2.93
N GLN A 220 22.06 -8.32 3.02
CA GLN A 220 23.03 -9.19 3.68
C GLN A 220 24.38 -9.23 2.95
N TYR A 221 24.40 -9.06 1.62
CA TYR A 221 25.62 -8.97 0.81
C TYR A 221 26.12 -7.52 0.59
N GLY A 222 25.63 -6.57 1.37
CA GLY A 222 26.08 -5.16 1.32
C GLY A 222 25.51 -4.37 0.14
N GLY A 223 24.47 -4.86 -0.51
CA GLY A 223 23.82 -4.22 -1.64
C GLY A 223 22.60 -3.39 -1.27
N GLY A 224 22.40 -3.07 -0.01
CA GLY A 224 21.25 -2.33 0.45
C GLY A 224 21.58 -0.93 0.95
N SER A 225 20.98 0.06 0.40
CA SER A 225 20.59 1.30 1.08
C SER A 225 19.47 1.98 0.29
#